data_bddc99d47b25d85605fb9fa235cff077
#
_entry.id   bddc99d47b25d85605fb9fa235cff077
#
_cell.length_a   1.000
_cell.length_b   1.000
_cell.length_c   1.000
_cell.angle_alpha   90.00
_cell.angle_beta   90.00
_cell.angle_gamma   90.00
#
_symmetry.space_group_name_H-M   'P 1'
#
loop_
_entity.id
_entity.type
_entity.pdbx_description
1 polymer ?
#
loop_
_entity_poly.entity_id
_entity_poly.type
_entity_poly.pdbx_seq_one_letter_code
_entity_poly.pdbx_strand_id
1 'polypeptide(L)'
;TFVDEGKSIDWMMVSGAKVQNLLTKGSLNHLTHQLKKTPEQHFSDIKKIIELAQKNHIKTNVYLEDWSNGMQNSKEYVFEYLTFLASQPIERILLPDTLGILTPSETFQFISEVREQFPNIHFDFHGHNDYDLGVANVMEAVKAGVNGLHLTINGMGERAGNAPMASTIAVINDFLKDVKITVKETALHKVSKLVENFSGFRIPVNKPIVGAN
;
A
#
# COMPACT_ATOMS: atom_id res chain seq x y z
N THR A 1 -1.15 -12.99 1.33
CA THR A 1 -0.29 -14.19 1.44
C THR A 1 1.00 -13.85 2.15
N PHE A 2 1.74 -14.87 2.56
CA PHE A 2 2.99 -14.75 3.28
C PHE A 2 4.08 -15.58 2.61
N VAL A 3 5.34 -15.34 3.01
CA VAL A 3 6.48 -16.18 2.64
C VAL A 3 6.51 -17.39 3.58
N ASP A 4 5.65 -18.37 3.30
CA ASP A 4 5.24 -19.47 4.20
C ASP A 4 5.38 -20.86 3.55
N GLU A 5 6.42 -21.04 2.73
CA GLU A 5 6.70 -22.29 2.01
C GLU A 5 5.57 -22.73 1.04
N GLY A 6 4.68 -21.79 0.67
CA GLY A 6 3.61 -22.04 -0.30
C GLY A 6 2.24 -22.35 0.29
N LYS A 7 2.07 -22.41 1.60
CA LYS A 7 0.77 -22.69 2.25
C LYS A 7 -0.32 -21.71 1.82
N SER A 8 0.01 -20.41 1.73
CA SER A 8 -0.90 -19.39 1.24
C SER A 8 -1.30 -19.63 -0.23
N ILE A 9 -0.39 -20.15 -1.06
CA ILE A 9 -0.67 -20.47 -2.47
C ILE A 9 -1.65 -21.64 -2.55
N ASP A 10 -1.50 -22.67 -1.71
CA ASP A 10 -2.44 -23.81 -1.66
C ASP A 10 -3.86 -23.32 -1.32
N TRP A 11 -4.01 -22.43 -0.35
CA TRP A 11 -5.32 -21.85 -0.01
C TRP A 11 -5.90 -21.02 -1.16
N MET A 12 -5.06 -20.29 -1.89
CA MET A 12 -5.51 -19.55 -3.06
C MET A 12 -6.00 -20.47 -4.18
N MET A 13 -5.32 -21.58 -4.43
CA MET A 13 -5.78 -22.58 -5.40
C MET A 13 -7.16 -23.11 -5.03
N VAL A 14 -7.36 -23.49 -3.77
CA VAL A 14 -8.65 -23.98 -3.27
C VAL A 14 -9.75 -22.92 -3.38
N SER A 15 -9.46 -21.64 -3.07
CA SER A 15 -10.42 -20.55 -3.13
C SER A 15 -10.72 -20.05 -4.56
N GLY A 16 -9.89 -20.44 -5.54
CA GLY A 16 -9.97 -19.94 -6.91
C GLY A 16 -9.42 -18.53 -7.12
N ALA A 17 -8.72 -17.95 -6.13
CA ALA A 17 -8.10 -16.63 -6.23
C ALA A 17 -7.03 -16.59 -7.33
N LYS A 18 -6.94 -15.46 -8.05
CA LYS A 18 -6.06 -15.30 -9.22
C LYS A 18 -4.91 -14.32 -9.00
N VAL A 19 -4.96 -13.54 -7.93
CA VAL A 19 -3.95 -12.53 -7.61
C VAL A 19 -3.62 -12.62 -6.13
N GLN A 20 -2.34 -12.74 -5.79
CA GLN A 20 -1.87 -12.62 -4.42
C GLN A 20 -1.32 -11.23 -4.13
N ASN A 21 -1.50 -10.76 -2.90
CA ASN A 21 -0.72 -9.69 -2.31
C ASN A 21 0.26 -10.33 -1.33
N LEU A 22 1.51 -10.47 -1.73
CA LEU A 22 2.57 -11.11 -0.95
C LEU A 22 3.15 -10.10 0.05
N LEU A 23 2.95 -10.34 1.33
CA LEU A 23 3.51 -9.49 2.39
C LEU A 23 4.98 -9.84 2.64
N THR A 24 5.84 -8.85 2.50
CA THR A 24 7.29 -8.97 2.66
C THR A 24 7.82 -7.83 3.54
N LYS A 25 9.12 -7.77 3.84
CA LYS A 25 9.69 -6.74 4.70
C LYS A 25 10.42 -5.67 3.90
N GLY A 26 9.93 -4.44 3.97
CA GLY A 26 10.45 -3.26 3.28
C GLY A 26 11.52 -2.49 4.06
N SER A 27 11.86 -2.89 5.29
CA SER A 27 12.95 -2.31 6.08
C SER A 27 13.93 -3.37 6.56
N LEU A 28 15.20 -3.00 6.65
CA LEU A 28 16.24 -3.87 7.19
C LEU A 28 15.98 -4.20 8.67
N ASN A 29 15.38 -3.26 9.41
CA ASN A 29 15.00 -3.46 10.81
C ASN A 29 14.00 -4.61 10.97
N HIS A 30 12.89 -4.61 10.22
CA HIS A 30 11.91 -5.71 10.26
C HIS A 30 12.50 -7.02 9.73
N LEU A 31 13.35 -6.96 8.71
CA LEU A 31 14.02 -8.14 8.19
C LEU A 31 14.89 -8.83 9.24
N THR A 32 15.75 -8.06 9.90
CA THR A 32 16.75 -8.61 10.85
C THR A 32 16.14 -8.98 12.20
N HIS A 33 15.22 -8.17 12.74
CA HIS A 33 14.70 -8.37 14.10
C HIS A 33 13.43 -9.21 14.16
N GLN A 34 12.54 -9.12 13.14
CA GLN A 34 11.32 -9.93 13.11
C GLN A 34 11.54 -11.27 12.39
N LEU A 35 12.08 -11.25 11.16
CA LEU A 35 12.29 -12.48 10.39
C LEU A 35 13.62 -13.18 10.72
N LYS A 36 14.60 -12.47 11.29
CA LYS A 36 15.96 -12.97 11.58
C LYS A 36 16.63 -13.56 10.33
N LYS A 37 16.49 -12.85 9.20
CA LYS A 37 17.04 -13.24 7.89
C LYS A 37 17.99 -12.19 7.36
N THR A 38 18.88 -12.62 6.45
CA THR A 38 19.66 -11.70 5.61
C THR A 38 18.85 -11.28 4.37
N PRO A 39 19.23 -10.19 3.67
CA PRO A 39 18.60 -9.80 2.40
C PRO A 39 18.58 -10.95 1.38
N GLU A 40 19.69 -11.66 1.20
CA GLU A 40 19.82 -12.73 0.23
C GLU A 40 18.86 -13.91 0.55
N GLN A 41 18.73 -14.27 1.83
CA GLN A 41 17.78 -15.30 2.28
C GLN A 41 16.34 -14.84 1.98
N HIS A 42 16.01 -13.58 2.28
CA HIS A 42 14.68 -13.01 2.05
C HIS A 42 14.33 -13.00 0.57
N PHE A 43 15.24 -12.52 -0.28
CA PHE A 43 15.03 -12.47 -1.73
C PHE A 43 14.89 -13.89 -2.32
N SER A 44 15.71 -14.84 -1.88
CA SER A 44 15.62 -16.24 -2.31
C SER A 44 14.26 -16.85 -1.96
N ASP A 45 13.75 -16.61 -0.77
CA ASP A 45 12.46 -17.16 -0.33
C ASP A 45 11.28 -16.50 -1.05
N ILE A 46 11.32 -15.20 -1.27
CA ILE A 46 10.33 -14.46 -2.08
C ILE A 46 10.30 -15.01 -3.51
N LYS A 47 11.46 -15.20 -4.12
CA LYS A 47 11.57 -15.75 -5.48
C LYS A 47 10.86 -17.08 -5.60
N LYS A 48 11.07 -18.01 -4.64
CA LYS A 48 10.40 -19.34 -4.63
C LYS A 48 8.87 -19.19 -4.59
N ILE A 49 8.34 -18.25 -3.80
CA ILE A 49 6.88 -18.02 -3.71
C ILE A 49 6.35 -17.42 -5.02
N ILE A 50 7.07 -16.48 -5.64
CA ILE A 50 6.68 -15.90 -6.93
C ILE A 50 6.67 -16.98 -8.03
N GLU A 51 7.70 -17.81 -8.09
CA GLU A 51 7.78 -18.91 -9.05
C GLU A 51 6.65 -19.94 -8.85
N LEU A 52 6.34 -20.29 -7.60
CA LEU A 52 5.24 -21.17 -7.26
C LEU A 52 3.87 -20.57 -7.67
N ALA A 53 3.66 -19.28 -7.40
CA ALA A 53 2.45 -18.57 -7.81
C ALA A 53 2.30 -18.57 -9.35
N GLN A 54 3.38 -18.24 -10.06
CA GLN A 54 3.40 -18.23 -11.53
C GLN A 54 3.06 -19.61 -12.12
N LYS A 55 3.64 -20.68 -11.56
CA LYS A 55 3.35 -22.07 -11.95
C LYS A 55 1.86 -22.42 -11.81
N ASN A 56 1.17 -21.81 -10.84
CA ASN A 56 -0.25 -22.01 -10.58
C ASN A 56 -1.14 -20.92 -11.22
N HIS A 57 -0.63 -20.14 -12.16
CA HIS A 57 -1.34 -19.04 -12.84
C HIS A 57 -1.90 -17.99 -11.90
N ILE A 58 -1.23 -17.75 -10.77
CA ILE A 58 -1.55 -16.72 -9.79
C ILE A 58 -0.61 -15.53 -10.03
N LYS A 59 -1.15 -14.36 -10.27
CA LYS A 59 -0.42 -13.11 -10.38
C LYS A 59 0.05 -12.64 -9.01
N THR A 60 1.18 -11.95 -8.95
CA THR A 60 1.77 -11.50 -7.68
C THR A 60 1.90 -9.99 -7.62
N ASN A 61 1.33 -9.39 -6.59
CA ASN A 61 1.66 -8.06 -6.10
C ASN A 61 2.52 -8.23 -4.84
N VAL A 62 3.45 -7.31 -4.59
CA VAL A 62 4.35 -7.40 -3.43
C VAL A 62 4.19 -6.20 -2.52
N TYR A 63 3.87 -6.44 -1.24
CA TYR A 63 3.80 -5.45 -0.17
C TYR A 63 5.15 -5.35 0.55
N LEU A 64 5.72 -4.15 0.60
CA LEU A 64 6.96 -3.86 1.32
C LEU A 64 6.64 -3.32 2.72
N GLU A 65 6.13 -4.19 3.63
CA GLU A 65 5.79 -3.77 5.00
C GLU A 65 6.95 -3.02 5.65
N ASP A 66 6.62 -1.89 6.30
CA ASP A 66 7.58 -0.98 6.93
C ASP A 66 8.50 -0.22 5.94
N TRP A 67 8.03 -0.03 4.69
CA TRP A 67 8.78 0.67 3.64
C TRP A 67 9.20 2.08 4.05
N SER A 68 8.34 2.85 4.73
CA SER A 68 8.65 4.19 5.20
C SER A 68 9.88 4.23 6.13
N ASN A 69 9.94 3.34 7.12
CA ASN A 69 11.14 3.16 7.94
C ASN A 69 12.36 2.69 7.11
N GLY A 70 12.12 1.83 6.13
CA GLY A 70 13.15 1.41 5.17
C GLY A 70 13.80 2.60 4.48
N MET A 71 12.99 3.50 3.92
CA MET A 71 13.47 4.70 3.23
C MET A 71 14.19 5.69 4.16
N GLN A 72 13.73 5.82 5.41
CA GLN A 72 14.38 6.72 6.39
C GLN A 72 15.70 6.15 6.93
N ASN A 73 15.79 4.83 7.16
CA ASN A 73 16.86 4.25 7.98
C ASN A 73 17.70 3.17 7.29
N SER A 74 17.27 2.65 6.14
CA SER A 74 17.95 1.59 5.38
C SER A 74 17.66 1.69 3.87
N LYS A 75 17.78 2.90 3.33
CA LYS A 75 17.44 3.23 1.94
C LYS A 75 18.16 2.31 0.94
N GLU A 76 19.44 2.01 1.16
CA GLU A 76 20.23 1.11 0.31
C GLU A 76 19.57 -0.27 0.19
N TYR A 77 19.13 -0.85 1.31
CA TYR A 77 18.39 -2.11 1.31
C TYR A 77 17.08 -2.03 0.51
N VAL A 78 16.32 -0.92 0.65
CA VAL A 78 15.07 -0.73 -0.10
C VAL A 78 15.34 -0.73 -1.60
N PHE A 79 16.36 -0.01 -2.07
CA PHE A 79 16.68 0.06 -3.50
C PHE A 79 17.27 -1.25 -4.04
N GLU A 80 18.07 -1.96 -3.26
CA GLU A 80 18.50 -3.33 -3.59
C GLU A 80 17.29 -4.25 -3.76
N TYR A 81 16.36 -4.19 -2.82
CA TYR A 81 15.14 -5.00 -2.84
C TYR A 81 14.24 -4.64 -4.04
N LEU A 82 14.04 -3.36 -4.33
CA LEU A 82 13.28 -2.92 -5.51
C LEU A 82 13.95 -3.39 -6.81
N THR A 83 15.28 -3.37 -6.89
CA THR A 83 16.04 -3.89 -8.03
C THR A 83 15.81 -5.39 -8.23
N PHE A 84 15.84 -6.16 -7.14
CA PHE A 84 15.49 -7.58 -7.18
C PHE A 84 14.05 -7.78 -7.66
N LEU A 85 13.07 -7.07 -7.10
CA LEU A 85 11.67 -7.19 -7.49
C LEU A 85 11.41 -6.78 -8.93
N ALA A 86 12.09 -5.77 -9.45
CA ALA A 86 11.98 -5.33 -10.84
C ALA A 86 12.42 -6.42 -11.84
N SER A 87 13.23 -7.39 -11.41
CA SER A 87 13.65 -8.55 -12.21
C SER A 87 12.66 -9.73 -12.13
N GLN A 88 11.64 -9.67 -11.29
CA GLN A 88 10.69 -10.75 -11.09
C GLN A 88 9.38 -10.55 -11.89
N PRO A 89 8.64 -11.62 -12.23
CA PRO A 89 7.36 -11.53 -12.91
C PRO A 89 6.25 -11.12 -11.94
N ILE A 90 6.24 -9.84 -11.55
CA ILE A 90 5.25 -9.27 -10.65
C ILE A 90 4.40 -8.21 -11.35
N GLU A 91 3.17 -7.97 -10.85
CA GLU A 91 2.26 -6.99 -11.45
C GLU A 91 2.47 -5.58 -10.88
N ARG A 92 2.67 -5.48 -9.56
CA ARG A 92 2.86 -4.20 -8.87
C ARG A 92 3.58 -4.33 -7.54
N ILE A 93 4.15 -3.22 -7.07
CA ILE A 93 4.78 -3.07 -5.77
C ILE A 93 3.98 -2.06 -4.95
N LEU A 94 3.71 -2.41 -3.71
CA LEU A 94 2.95 -1.60 -2.78
C LEU A 94 3.90 -1.01 -1.73
N LEU A 95 3.85 0.32 -1.61
CA LEU A 95 4.72 1.13 -0.75
C LEU A 95 3.90 1.60 0.47
N PRO A 96 3.88 0.84 1.57
CA PRO A 96 3.10 1.21 2.74
C PRO A 96 3.88 2.12 3.69
N ASP A 97 3.26 3.23 4.08
CA ASP A 97 3.59 3.93 5.31
C ASP A 97 2.92 3.22 6.47
N THR A 98 3.52 2.09 6.87
CA THR A 98 2.92 1.10 7.80
C THR A 98 2.62 1.69 9.16
N LEU A 99 3.41 2.62 9.64
CA LEU A 99 3.24 3.26 10.95
C LEU A 99 2.72 4.70 10.86
N GLY A 100 2.39 5.17 9.65
CA GLY A 100 1.88 6.51 9.40
C GLY A 100 2.88 7.60 9.82
N ILE A 101 4.17 7.39 9.62
CA ILE A 101 5.27 8.23 10.13
C ILE A 101 5.80 9.25 9.13
N LEU A 102 5.43 9.14 7.86
CA LEU A 102 5.90 10.06 6.84
C LEU A 102 5.22 11.43 6.95
N THR A 103 6.02 12.46 6.73
CA THR A 103 5.51 13.79 6.39
C THR A 103 5.12 13.85 4.90
N PRO A 104 4.27 14.81 4.49
CA PRO A 104 3.94 14.99 3.08
C PRO A 104 5.17 15.22 2.18
N SER A 105 6.15 15.99 2.66
CA SER A 105 7.39 16.23 1.90
C SER A 105 8.24 14.96 1.74
N GLU A 106 8.38 14.14 2.77
CA GLU A 106 9.08 12.86 2.67
C GLU A 106 8.33 11.90 1.74
N THR A 107 7.00 11.86 1.81
CA THR A 107 6.19 11.03 0.91
C THR A 107 6.45 11.38 -0.55
N PHE A 108 6.42 12.68 -0.90
CA PHE A 108 6.73 13.13 -2.25
C PHE A 108 8.15 12.76 -2.64
N GLN A 109 9.14 13.07 -1.78
CA GLN A 109 10.55 12.82 -2.06
C GLN A 109 10.82 11.33 -2.30
N PHE A 110 10.44 10.47 -1.35
CA PHE A 110 10.76 9.04 -1.41
C PHE A 110 10.09 8.33 -2.60
N ILE A 111 8.84 8.68 -2.89
CA ILE A 111 8.14 8.12 -4.05
C ILE A 111 8.76 8.63 -5.36
N SER A 112 9.14 9.91 -5.43
CA SER A 112 9.80 10.47 -6.61
C SER A 112 11.13 9.76 -6.89
N GLU A 113 11.97 9.53 -5.86
CA GLU A 113 13.22 8.79 -5.98
C GLU A 113 12.99 7.36 -6.52
N VAL A 114 11.97 6.66 -5.99
CA VAL A 114 11.61 5.32 -6.45
C VAL A 114 11.10 5.33 -7.91
N ARG A 115 10.25 6.30 -8.26
CA ARG A 115 9.70 6.44 -9.61
C ARG A 115 10.76 6.79 -10.65
N GLU A 116 11.73 7.63 -10.28
CA GLU A 116 12.85 7.99 -11.16
C GLU A 116 13.70 6.77 -11.52
N GLN A 117 14.02 5.92 -10.54
CA GLN A 117 14.86 4.74 -10.77
C GLN A 117 14.08 3.57 -11.43
N PHE A 118 12.78 3.46 -11.18
CA PHE A 118 11.94 2.35 -11.69
C PHE A 118 10.71 2.87 -12.44
N PRO A 119 10.86 3.61 -13.56
CA PRO A 119 9.75 4.28 -14.25
C PRO A 119 8.70 3.32 -14.82
N ASN A 120 9.08 2.08 -15.12
CA ASN A 120 8.22 1.07 -15.74
C ASN A 120 7.48 0.17 -14.72
N ILE A 121 7.78 0.29 -13.44
CA ILE A 121 7.13 -0.51 -12.40
C ILE A 121 5.83 0.19 -11.97
N HIS A 122 4.79 -0.60 -11.75
CA HIS A 122 3.53 -0.13 -11.17
C HIS A 122 3.67 -0.04 -9.65
N PHE A 123 3.59 1.16 -9.10
CA PHE A 123 3.62 1.39 -7.66
C PHE A 123 2.27 1.85 -7.13
N ASP A 124 1.82 1.23 -6.04
CA ASP A 124 0.67 1.67 -5.25
C ASP A 124 1.16 2.23 -3.91
N PHE A 125 0.51 3.28 -3.40
CA PHE A 125 0.77 3.82 -2.06
C PHE A 125 -0.34 3.43 -1.08
N HIS A 126 0.05 3.07 0.15
CA HIS A 126 -0.84 2.75 1.26
C HIS A 126 -0.42 3.57 2.48
N GLY A 127 -1.24 4.53 2.90
CA GLY A 127 -0.92 5.44 4.00
C GLY A 127 -1.79 5.20 5.23
N HIS A 128 -1.16 4.90 6.39
CA HIS A 128 -1.82 4.98 7.69
C HIS A 128 -1.97 6.43 8.15
N ASN A 129 -2.82 6.66 9.17
CA ASN A 129 -3.27 8.00 9.57
C ASN A 129 -2.86 8.38 11.01
N ASP A 130 -1.77 7.82 11.51
CA ASP A 130 -1.38 7.93 12.92
C ASP A 130 -1.09 9.37 13.38
N TYR A 131 -0.63 10.24 12.50
CA TYR A 131 -0.45 11.68 12.73
C TYR A 131 -1.52 12.54 12.04
N ASP A 132 -2.63 11.95 11.60
CA ASP A 132 -3.69 12.62 10.82
C ASP A 132 -3.20 13.24 9.49
N LEU A 133 -2.09 12.73 8.95
CA LEU A 133 -1.48 13.16 7.69
C LEU A 133 -1.85 12.28 6.49
N GLY A 134 -2.66 11.24 6.69
CA GLY A 134 -2.92 10.23 5.66
C GLY A 134 -3.43 10.81 4.34
N VAL A 135 -4.36 11.78 4.35
CA VAL A 135 -4.87 12.41 3.12
C VAL A 135 -3.80 13.28 2.46
N ALA A 136 -3.03 14.04 3.24
CA ALA A 136 -1.97 14.89 2.73
C ALA A 136 -0.85 14.05 2.09
N ASN A 137 -0.46 12.95 2.75
CA ASN A 137 0.54 12.01 2.22
C ASN A 137 0.06 11.36 0.91
N VAL A 138 -1.21 10.94 0.83
CA VAL A 138 -1.76 10.39 -0.42
C VAL A 138 -1.75 11.43 -1.54
N MET A 139 -2.08 12.69 -1.26
CA MET A 139 -2.00 13.77 -2.25
C MET A 139 -0.56 13.91 -2.80
N GLU A 140 0.43 13.91 -1.94
CA GLU A 140 1.84 13.99 -2.35
C GLU A 140 2.31 12.73 -3.09
N ALA A 141 1.83 11.55 -2.70
CA ALA A 141 2.09 10.31 -3.43
C ALA A 141 1.56 10.36 -4.87
N VAL A 142 0.35 10.92 -5.07
CA VAL A 142 -0.22 11.11 -6.42
C VAL A 142 0.63 12.09 -7.24
N LYS A 143 1.05 13.22 -6.66
CA LYS A 143 1.94 14.19 -7.32
C LYS A 143 3.28 13.58 -7.71
N ALA A 144 3.82 12.69 -6.88
CA ALA A 144 5.05 11.94 -7.15
C ALA A 144 4.89 10.81 -8.18
N GLY A 145 3.65 10.54 -8.63
CA GLY A 145 3.38 9.66 -9.76
C GLY A 145 3.13 8.19 -9.41
N VAL A 146 2.55 7.88 -8.24
CA VAL A 146 2.04 6.52 -7.99
C VAL A 146 0.91 6.15 -8.97
N ASN A 147 0.78 4.87 -9.25
CA ASN A 147 -0.22 4.36 -10.19
C ASN A 147 -1.53 3.99 -9.50
N GLY A 148 -1.49 3.70 -8.20
CA GLY A 148 -2.66 3.31 -7.43
C GLY A 148 -2.60 3.73 -5.98
N LEU A 149 -3.76 3.73 -5.32
CA LEU A 149 -3.93 4.12 -3.93
C LEU A 149 -4.71 3.06 -3.18
N HIS A 150 -4.26 2.71 -1.99
CA HIS A 150 -5.00 1.87 -1.07
C HIS A 150 -5.65 2.74 0.01
N LEU A 151 -6.95 2.88 -0.09
CA LEU A 151 -7.79 3.72 0.75
C LEU A 151 -8.83 2.87 1.46
N THR A 152 -9.37 3.35 2.57
CA THR A 152 -10.46 2.66 3.26
C THR A 152 -11.69 3.55 3.42
N ILE A 153 -12.87 2.92 3.38
CA ILE A 153 -14.11 3.63 3.66
C ILE A 153 -14.08 4.09 5.12
N ASN A 154 -14.43 5.35 5.36
CA ASN A 154 -14.41 6.02 6.66
C ASN A 154 -13.03 6.11 7.34
N GLY A 155 -11.95 5.72 6.65
CA GLY A 155 -10.62 5.66 7.21
C GLY A 155 -10.42 4.48 8.16
N MET A 156 -11.25 3.44 8.07
CA MET A 156 -11.12 2.26 8.93
C MET A 156 -9.77 1.57 8.73
N GLY A 157 -9.23 1.05 9.83
CA GLY A 157 -7.95 0.34 9.83
C GLY A 157 -7.40 0.19 11.23
N GLU A 158 -6.19 -0.30 11.32
CA GLU A 158 -5.48 -0.46 12.59
C GLU A 158 -5.16 0.90 13.21
N ARG A 159 -5.08 0.99 14.52
CA ARG A 159 -4.73 2.16 15.33
C ARG A 159 -5.59 3.39 14.98
N ALA A 160 -5.01 4.42 14.34
CA ALA A 160 -5.73 5.62 13.87
C ALA A 160 -6.38 5.45 12.48
N GLY A 161 -6.28 4.26 11.89
CA GLY A 161 -6.86 3.93 10.60
C GLY A 161 -5.96 4.28 9.42
N ASN A 162 -6.57 4.35 8.25
CA ASN A 162 -5.94 4.62 6.96
C ASN A 162 -6.44 5.94 6.36
N ALA A 163 -5.81 6.39 5.29
CA ALA A 163 -6.30 7.52 4.52
C ALA A 163 -7.76 7.27 4.09
N PRO A 164 -8.72 8.13 4.49
CA PRO A 164 -10.14 7.94 4.20
C PRO A 164 -10.45 8.21 2.74
N MET A 165 -11.15 7.28 2.08
CA MET A 165 -11.46 7.34 0.66
C MET A 165 -12.20 8.63 0.28
N ALA A 166 -13.22 9.04 1.02
CA ALA A 166 -14.04 10.19 0.67
C ALA A 166 -13.22 11.50 0.64
N SER A 167 -12.45 11.76 1.70
CA SER A 167 -11.60 12.94 1.77
C SER A 167 -10.50 12.92 0.70
N THR A 168 -9.91 11.76 0.46
CA THR A 168 -8.87 11.59 -0.57
C THR A 168 -9.40 11.88 -1.97
N ILE A 169 -10.58 11.34 -2.31
CA ILE A 169 -11.20 11.56 -3.62
C ILE A 169 -11.55 13.05 -3.81
N ALA A 170 -12.11 13.70 -2.80
CA ALA A 170 -12.41 15.12 -2.84
C ALA A 170 -11.14 15.95 -3.07
N VAL A 171 -10.06 15.67 -2.32
CA VAL A 171 -8.78 16.37 -2.48
C VAL A 171 -8.20 16.19 -3.89
N ILE A 172 -8.22 14.97 -4.44
CA ILE A 172 -7.72 14.72 -5.79
C ILE A 172 -8.55 15.52 -6.81
N ASN A 173 -9.87 15.46 -6.74
CA ASN A 173 -10.74 16.16 -7.68
C ASN A 173 -10.65 17.70 -7.58
N ASP A 174 -10.51 18.22 -6.37
CA ASP A 174 -10.47 19.66 -6.16
C ASP A 174 -9.09 20.28 -6.45
N PHE A 175 -8.01 19.60 -6.12
CA PHE A 175 -6.66 20.18 -6.16
C PHE A 175 -5.74 19.57 -7.21
N LEU A 176 -6.00 18.36 -7.74
CA LEU A 176 -5.15 17.70 -8.73
C LEU A 176 -5.87 17.56 -10.08
N LYS A 177 -6.11 18.70 -10.75
CA LYS A 177 -6.97 18.80 -11.95
C LYS A 177 -6.50 17.94 -13.14
N ASP A 178 -5.22 17.62 -13.21
CA ASP A 178 -4.64 16.77 -14.27
C ASP A 178 -4.81 15.28 -14.00
N VAL A 179 -5.26 14.90 -12.79
CA VAL A 179 -5.47 13.51 -12.40
C VAL A 179 -6.94 13.14 -12.62
N LYS A 180 -7.16 12.14 -13.48
CA LYS A 180 -8.52 11.62 -13.73
C LYS A 180 -8.78 10.41 -12.85
N ILE A 181 -9.82 10.47 -12.05
CA ILE A 181 -10.36 9.34 -11.30
C ILE A 181 -11.77 9.00 -11.79
N THR A 182 -12.10 7.70 -11.76
CA THR A 182 -13.41 7.21 -12.24
C THR A 182 -14.36 6.82 -11.11
N VAL A 183 -14.11 7.34 -9.91
CA VAL A 183 -14.94 7.04 -8.74
C VAL A 183 -16.24 7.86 -8.79
N LYS A 184 -17.36 7.19 -8.53
CA LYS A 184 -18.67 7.84 -8.45
C LYS A 184 -18.83 8.56 -7.10
N GLU A 185 -18.49 9.83 -7.03
CA GLU A 185 -18.52 10.65 -5.81
C GLU A 185 -19.87 10.66 -5.12
N THR A 186 -20.95 10.73 -5.90
CA THR A 186 -22.34 10.71 -5.36
C THR A 186 -22.67 9.45 -4.58
N ALA A 187 -21.86 8.39 -4.67
CA ALA A 187 -22.02 7.17 -3.90
C ALA A 187 -21.27 7.19 -2.56
N LEU A 188 -20.32 8.10 -2.34
CA LEU A 188 -19.43 8.10 -1.18
C LEU A 188 -20.18 8.16 0.14
N HIS A 189 -21.15 9.07 0.27
CA HIS A 189 -21.96 9.18 1.49
C HIS A 189 -22.76 7.88 1.77
N LYS A 190 -23.40 7.33 0.74
CA LYS A 190 -24.17 6.08 0.87
C LYS A 190 -23.28 4.91 1.29
N VAL A 191 -22.12 4.77 0.68
CA VAL A 191 -21.16 3.70 1.01
C VAL A 191 -20.60 3.88 2.43
N SER A 192 -20.32 5.12 2.84
CA SER A 192 -19.87 5.44 4.19
C SER A 192 -20.90 5.03 5.24
N LYS A 193 -22.18 5.35 5.02
CA LYS A 193 -23.29 4.91 5.91
C LYS A 193 -23.49 3.40 5.93
N LEU A 194 -23.30 2.75 4.79
CA LEU A 194 -23.41 1.29 4.71
C LEU A 194 -22.32 0.62 5.57
N VAL A 195 -21.06 1.09 5.44
CA VAL A 195 -19.95 0.58 6.24
C VAL A 195 -20.12 0.91 7.73
N GLU A 196 -20.61 2.10 8.09
CA GLU A 196 -20.97 2.46 9.47
C GLU A 196 -21.96 1.43 10.07
N ASN A 197 -23.01 1.09 9.31
CA ASN A 197 -24.02 0.14 9.78
C ASN A 197 -23.49 -1.28 9.96
N PHE A 198 -22.64 -1.76 9.03
CA PHE A 198 -22.10 -3.12 9.12
C PHE A 198 -20.98 -3.26 10.16
N SER A 199 -20.15 -2.23 10.29
CA SER A 199 -19.00 -2.27 11.21
C SER A 199 -19.35 -1.91 12.65
N GLY A 200 -20.45 -1.16 12.86
CA GLY A 200 -20.79 -0.54 14.13
C GLY A 200 -19.94 0.68 14.51
N PHE A 201 -18.91 1.00 13.72
CA PHE A 201 -18.08 2.21 13.95
C PHE A 201 -18.83 3.45 13.47
N ARG A 202 -19.24 4.30 14.41
CA ARG A 202 -19.99 5.52 14.11
C ARG A 202 -19.10 6.55 13.39
N ILE A 203 -19.68 7.19 12.36
CA ILE A 203 -19.06 8.33 11.68
C ILE A 203 -19.22 9.56 12.59
N PRO A 204 -18.14 10.25 13.00
CA PRO A 204 -18.26 11.51 13.71
C PRO A 204 -19.06 12.55 12.91
N VAL A 205 -19.85 13.38 13.62
CA VAL A 205 -20.70 14.40 12.98
C VAL A 205 -19.89 15.36 12.09
N ASN A 206 -18.69 15.67 12.53
CA ASN A 206 -17.74 16.57 11.86
C ASN A 206 -16.74 15.82 10.95
N LYS A 207 -17.00 14.55 10.59
CA LYS A 207 -16.10 13.85 9.64
C LYS A 207 -16.11 14.59 8.30
N PRO A 208 -14.94 14.94 7.73
CA PRO A 208 -14.89 15.57 6.43
C PRO A 208 -15.63 14.78 5.35
N ILE A 209 -16.35 15.47 4.48
CA ILE A 209 -17.07 14.97 3.29
C ILE A 209 -18.30 14.10 3.62
N VAL A 210 -18.23 13.23 4.62
CA VAL A 210 -19.30 12.23 4.89
C VAL A 210 -19.96 12.36 6.27
N GLY A 211 -19.59 13.37 7.03
CA GLY A 211 -20.25 13.72 8.29
C GLY A 211 -21.68 14.20 8.09
N ALA A 212 -22.39 14.45 9.20
CA ALA A 212 -23.81 14.83 9.18
C ALA A 212 -24.05 16.33 9.09
N ASN A 213 -23.01 17.16 9.01
CA ASN A 213 -23.10 18.61 8.89
C ASN A 213 -23.24 19.05 7.43
#